data_3f1b751461d2b918268b6f7489146d6c
#
_entry.id   3f1b751461d2b918268b6f7489146d6c
#
_cell.length_a   1.000
_cell.length_b   1.000
_cell.length_c   1.000
_cell.angle_alpha   90.00
_cell.angle_beta   90.00
_cell.angle_gamma   90.00
#
_symmetry.space_group_name_H-M   'P 1'
#
loop_
_entity.id
_entity.type
_entity.pdbx_description
1 polymer ?
#
loop_
_entity_poly.entity_id
_entity_poly.type
_entity_poly.pdbx_seq_one_letter_code
_entity_poly.pdbx_strand_id
1 'polypeptide(L)'
;LNSSRLDVGRSVKELALVLKRRLKADDEVINYATYYQDLPVYLGRRITVVNWKGELEFGMSVEDTREWMVEFAEFRRRWNAPRTEYLLTSRANYDKLRADPPGPMHLLAQTEYAVLVTNREAAP
;
A
#
# COMPACT_ATOMS: atom_id res chain seq x y z
N LEU A 1 -4.41 -21.35 -6.98
CA LEU A 1 -3.17 -21.72 -7.64
C LEU A 1 -2.75 -20.63 -8.61
N ASN A 2 -2.45 -20.98 -9.87
CA ASN A 2 -2.00 -19.96 -10.84
C ASN A 2 -3.04 -18.87 -11.09
N SER A 3 -4.32 -19.22 -11.04
CA SER A 3 -5.39 -18.24 -11.22
C SER A 3 -5.40 -17.18 -10.11
N SER A 4 -5.06 -17.54 -8.88
CA SER A 4 -5.02 -16.59 -7.77
C SER A 4 -3.98 -15.50 -8.00
N ARG A 5 -2.82 -15.86 -8.54
CA ARG A 5 -1.78 -14.88 -8.81
C ARG A 5 -2.20 -13.88 -9.88
N LEU A 6 -2.86 -14.36 -10.94
CA LEU A 6 -3.38 -13.50 -11.99
C LEU A 6 -4.48 -12.58 -11.45
N ASP A 7 -5.32 -13.11 -10.57
CA ASP A 7 -6.42 -12.34 -9.98
C ASP A 7 -5.89 -11.25 -9.04
N VAL A 8 -4.83 -11.53 -8.28
CA VAL A 8 -4.19 -10.52 -7.45
C VAL A 8 -3.61 -9.41 -8.32
N GLY A 9 -2.91 -9.77 -9.41
CA GLY A 9 -2.37 -8.79 -10.33
C GLY A 9 -3.44 -7.91 -10.95
N ARG A 10 -4.58 -8.49 -11.31
CA ARG A 10 -5.71 -7.76 -11.86
C ARG A 10 -6.30 -6.81 -10.81
N SER A 11 -6.45 -7.26 -9.57
CA SER A 11 -6.92 -6.44 -8.47
C SER A 11 -6.02 -5.22 -8.25
N VAL A 12 -4.72 -5.42 -8.24
CA VAL A 12 -3.75 -4.33 -8.04
C VAL A 12 -3.84 -3.33 -9.19
N LYS A 13 -3.97 -3.82 -10.42
CA LYS A 13 -4.11 -2.95 -11.58
C LYS A 13 -5.37 -2.08 -11.49
N GLU A 14 -6.49 -2.68 -11.09
CA GLU A 14 -7.74 -1.94 -10.92
C GLU A 14 -7.59 -0.82 -9.89
N LEU A 15 -6.95 -1.12 -8.77
CA LEU A 15 -6.72 -0.12 -7.72
C LEU A 15 -5.72 0.94 -8.16
N ALA A 16 -4.71 0.55 -8.94
CA ALA A 16 -3.75 1.50 -9.50
C ALA A 16 -4.43 2.51 -10.42
N LEU A 17 -5.42 2.08 -11.20
CA LEU A 17 -6.16 2.99 -12.06
C LEU A 17 -6.97 4.02 -11.25
N VAL A 18 -7.58 3.59 -10.15
CA VAL A 18 -8.26 4.51 -9.23
C VAL A 18 -7.27 5.50 -8.65
N LEU A 19 -6.13 4.99 -8.18
CA LEU A 19 -5.11 5.79 -7.54
C LEU A 19 -4.52 6.83 -8.48
N LYS A 20 -4.26 6.46 -9.74
CA LYS A 20 -3.68 7.38 -10.72
C LYS A 20 -4.49 8.65 -10.89
N ARG A 21 -5.80 8.56 -10.77
CA ARG A 21 -6.68 9.73 -10.93
C ARG A 21 -6.57 10.71 -9.78
N ARG A 22 -6.10 10.23 -8.62
CA ARG A 22 -6.05 11.02 -7.39
C ARG A 22 -4.63 11.48 -7.05
N LEU A 23 -3.64 10.77 -7.54
CA LEU A 23 -2.25 10.89 -7.10
C LEU A 23 -1.63 12.19 -7.57
N LYS A 24 -1.01 12.91 -6.64
CA LYS A 24 -0.26 14.14 -6.91
C LYS A 24 1.22 13.90 -6.65
N ALA A 25 2.06 14.82 -7.13
CA ALA A 25 3.51 14.65 -7.09
C ALA A 25 4.05 14.41 -5.67
N ASP A 26 3.49 15.10 -4.68
CA ASP A 26 3.96 15.04 -3.30
C ASP A 26 3.36 13.91 -2.48
N ASP A 27 2.42 13.17 -3.05
CA ASP A 27 1.76 12.09 -2.35
C ASP A 27 2.68 10.88 -2.27
N GLU A 28 2.57 10.12 -1.18
CA GLU A 28 3.32 8.88 -1.00
C GLU A 28 2.40 7.69 -1.20
N VAL A 29 2.92 6.65 -1.85
CA VAL A 29 2.20 5.38 -2.04
C VAL A 29 2.93 4.30 -1.28
N ILE A 30 2.19 3.55 -0.48
CA ILE A 30 2.72 2.57 0.48
C ILE A 30 2.13 1.21 0.20
N ASN A 31 2.97 0.17 0.24
CA ASN A 31 2.53 -1.21 0.38
C ASN A 31 2.81 -1.66 1.82
N TYR A 32 1.80 -2.16 2.50
CA TYR A 32 1.91 -2.57 3.90
C TYR A 32 2.07 -4.09 3.99
N ALA A 33 3.20 -4.53 4.52
CA ALA A 33 3.54 -5.94 4.73
C ALA A 33 3.43 -6.80 3.48
N THR A 34 3.56 -6.19 2.33
CA THR A 34 3.58 -6.85 1.03
C THR A 34 4.31 -5.95 0.05
N TYR A 35 4.59 -6.45 -1.14
CA TYR A 35 5.13 -5.63 -2.22
C TYR A 35 4.50 -6.06 -3.54
N TYR A 36 3.80 -5.15 -4.18
CA TYR A 36 3.19 -5.38 -5.48
C TYR A 36 4.17 -4.91 -6.56
N GLN A 37 4.90 -5.84 -7.14
CA GLN A 37 6.01 -5.55 -8.05
C GLN A 37 5.63 -4.69 -9.24
N ASP A 38 4.42 -4.84 -9.74
CA ASP A 38 3.98 -4.10 -10.92
C ASP A 38 3.47 -2.69 -10.59
N LEU A 39 3.23 -2.40 -9.33
CA LEU A 39 2.64 -1.13 -8.94
C LEU A 39 3.53 0.07 -9.31
N PRO A 40 4.86 0.05 -9.09
CA PRO A 40 5.71 1.16 -9.51
C PRO A 40 5.63 1.43 -11.01
N VAL A 41 5.49 0.38 -11.81
CA VAL A 41 5.36 0.52 -13.27
C VAL A 41 4.05 1.20 -13.63
N TYR A 42 2.94 0.74 -13.03
CA TYR A 42 1.63 1.33 -13.30
C TYR A 42 1.58 2.81 -12.91
N LEU A 43 2.23 3.18 -11.82
CA LEU A 43 2.15 4.54 -11.28
C LEU A 43 3.29 5.43 -11.73
N GLY A 44 4.36 4.86 -12.28
CA GLY A 44 5.53 5.63 -12.72
C GLY A 44 6.28 6.27 -11.57
N ARG A 45 6.28 5.64 -10.40
CA ARG A 45 6.97 6.17 -9.22
C ARG A 45 7.35 5.07 -8.26
N ARG A 46 8.26 5.41 -7.35
CA ARG A 46 8.70 4.49 -6.30
C ARG A 46 7.58 4.29 -5.27
N ILE A 47 7.50 3.07 -4.73
CA ILE A 47 6.55 2.69 -3.71
C ILE A 47 7.32 2.47 -2.41
N THR A 48 6.81 2.98 -1.31
CA THR A 48 7.37 2.73 0.02
C THR A 48 6.79 1.42 0.55
N VAL A 49 7.64 0.58 1.12
CA VAL A 49 7.21 -0.70 1.69
C VAL A 49 7.31 -0.62 3.21
N VAL A 50 6.23 -0.94 3.89
CA VAL A 50 6.23 -1.04 5.35
C VAL A 50 6.41 -2.49 5.74
N ASN A 51 7.45 -2.77 6.50
CA ASN A 51 7.78 -4.11 6.95
C ASN A 51 7.27 -4.31 8.38
N TRP A 52 6.12 -4.94 8.49
CA TRP A 52 5.54 -5.20 9.80
C TRP A 52 6.25 -6.38 10.46
N LYS A 53 6.81 -6.17 11.65
CA LYS A 53 7.54 -7.19 12.42
C LYS A 53 8.68 -7.85 11.63
N GLY A 54 9.26 -7.16 10.67
CA GLY A 54 10.36 -7.69 9.89
C GLY A 54 9.99 -8.74 8.86
N GLU A 55 8.69 -8.94 8.62
CA GLU A 55 8.22 -9.96 7.68
C GLU A 55 7.56 -9.32 6.47
N LEU A 56 7.92 -9.81 5.28
CA LEU A 56 7.28 -9.43 4.03
C LEU A 56 6.70 -10.69 3.39
N GLU A 57 5.53 -10.54 2.79
CA GLU A 57 4.98 -11.58 1.96
C GLU A 57 5.88 -11.76 0.73
N PHE A 58 5.89 -12.95 0.16
CA PHE A 58 6.61 -13.29 -1.07
C PHE A 58 8.13 -13.36 -0.93
N GLY A 59 8.66 -13.42 0.27
CA GLY A 59 10.08 -13.69 0.48
C GLY A 59 11.03 -12.70 -0.16
N MET A 60 10.64 -11.44 -0.28
CA MET A 60 11.57 -10.42 -0.77
C MET A 60 12.78 -10.33 0.14
N SER A 61 13.97 -10.19 -0.44
CA SER A 61 15.15 -10.01 0.37
C SER A 61 15.17 -8.60 0.95
N VAL A 62 15.74 -8.48 2.13
CA VAL A 62 15.90 -7.18 2.79
C VAL A 62 16.73 -6.25 1.91
N GLU A 63 17.71 -6.79 1.21
CA GLU A 63 18.58 -6.00 0.34
C GLU A 63 17.84 -5.35 -0.81
N ASP A 64 16.85 -6.06 -1.38
CA ASP A 64 16.09 -5.55 -2.50
C ASP A 64 15.18 -4.39 -2.13
N THR A 65 14.80 -4.28 -0.85
CA THR A 65 13.85 -3.27 -0.39
C THR A 65 14.44 -2.23 0.54
N ARG A 66 15.75 -2.34 0.84
CA ARG A 66 16.40 -1.53 1.89
C ARG A 66 16.17 -0.03 1.75
N GLU A 67 16.26 0.50 0.54
CA GLU A 67 16.18 1.95 0.31
C GLU A 67 14.78 2.52 0.51
N TRP A 68 13.76 1.67 0.38
CA TRP A 68 12.37 2.13 0.38
C TRP A 68 11.50 1.38 1.39
N MET A 69 12.15 0.59 2.26
CA MET A 69 11.45 -0.10 3.34
C MET A 69 11.51 0.75 4.60
N VAL A 70 10.37 0.93 5.24
CA VAL A 70 10.31 1.67 6.50
C VAL A 70 9.72 0.79 7.60
N GLU A 71 10.13 1.09 8.82
CA GLU A 71 9.59 0.43 10.00
C GLU A 71 8.20 0.97 10.34
N PHE A 72 7.45 0.24 11.12
CA PHE A 72 6.09 0.62 11.48
C PHE A 72 6.01 1.98 12.18
N ALA A 73 6.98 2.29 13.05
CA ALA A 73 6.99 3.58 13.74
C ALA A 73 7.11 4.75 12.76
N GLU A 74 7.96 4.61 11.74
CA GLU A 74 8.11 5.63 10.72
C GLU A 74 6.85 5.74 9.85
N PHE A 75 6.23 4.60 9.52
CA PHE A 75 4.98 4.57 8.80
C PHE A 75 3.90 5.35 9.57
N ARG A 76 3.77 5.09 10.87
CA ARG A 76 2.80 5.78 11.72
C ARG A 76 3.06 7.28 11.73
N ARG A 77 4.32 7.69 11.81
CA ARG A 77 4.69 9.10 11.79
C ARG A 77 4.27 9.76 10.48
N ARG A 78 4.57 9.11 9.35
CA ARG A 78 4.21 9.64 8.01
C ARG A 78 2.71 9.69 7.81
N TRP A 79 2.01 8.67 8.30
CA TRP A 79 0.55 8.59 8.15
C TRP A 79 -0.16 9.75 8.83
N ASN A 80 0.42 10.26 9.92
CA ASN A 80 -0.15 11.35 10.69
C ASN A 80 0.46 12.72 10.37
N ALA A 81 1.41 12.77 9.44
CA ALA A 81 2.01 14.01 8.99
C ALA A 81 1.06 14.72 8.00
N PRO A 82 1.29 16.02 7.68
CA PRO A 82 0.38 16.74 6.80
C PRO A 82 0.50 16.41 5.32
N ARG A 83 1.01 15.24 4.96
CA ARG A 83 1.12 14.77 3.58
C ARG A 83 0.05 13.72 3.31
N THR A 84 -0.47 13.69 2.08
CA THR A 84 -1.41 12.66 1.68
C THR A 84 -0.69 11.34 1.44
N GLU A 85 -1.18 10.29 2.07
CA GLU A 85 -0.65 8.93 1.97
C GLU A 85 -1.71 8.03 1.37
N TYR A 86 -1.30 7.15 0.47
CA TYR A 86 -2.15 6.10 -0.07
C TYR A 86 -1.51 4.76 0.24
N LEU A 87 -2.33 3.80 0.61
CA LEU A 87 -1.86 2.49 1.04
C LEU A 87 -2.61 1.41 0.28
N LEU A 88 -1.85 0.50 -0.35
CA LEU A 88 -2.40 -0.71 -0.94
C LEU A 88 -1.84 -1.90 -0.18
N THR A 89 -2.73 -2.82 0.17
CA THR A 89 -2.33 -4.05 0.84
C THR A 89 -3.40 -5.12 0.59
N SER A 90 -3.13 -6.35 1.02
CA SER A 90 -4.11 -7.41 0.94
C SER A 90 -5.25 -7.16 1.93
N ARG A 91 -6.39 -7.81 1.69
CA ARG A 91 -7.51 -7.70 2.63
C ARG A 91 -7.16 -8.26 3.99
N ALA A 92 -6.38 -9.35 4.03
CA ALA A 92 -5.96 -9.94 5.29
C ALA A 92 -5.07 -8.98 6.09
N ASN A 93 -4.11 -8.33 5.43
CA ASN A 93 -3.26 -7.34 6.08
C ASN A 93 -4.07 -6.14 6.56
N TYR A 94 -5.03 -5.71 5.76
CA TYR A 94 -5.90 -4.59 6.12
C TYR A 94 -6.72 -4.90 7.38
N ASP A 95 -7.24 -6.11 7.47
CA ASP A 95 -8.00 -6.52 8.67
C ASP A 95 -7.14 -6.47 9.92
N LYS A 96 -5.90 -6.90 9.82
CA LYS A 96 -4.95 -6.82 10.93
C LYS A 96 -4.62 -5.36 11.28
N LEU A 97 -4.41 -4.55 10.27
CA LEU A 97 -4.06 -3.14 10.46
C LEU A 97 -5.21 -2.37 11.10
N ARG A 98 -6.45 -2.72 10.79
CA ARG A 98 -7.63 -2.08 11.39
C ARG A 98 -7.72 -2.32 12.89
N ALA A 99 -7.17 -3.43 13.36
CA ALA A 99 -7.18 -3.73 14.79
C ALA A 99 -6.26 -2.78 15.58
N ASP A 100 -5.20 -2.28 14.93
CA ASP A 100 -4.27 -1.32 15.52
C ASP A 100 -3.82 -0.34 14.43
N PRO A 101 -4.68 0.61 14.05
CA PRO A 101 -4.40 1.47 12.90
C PRO A 101 -3.32 2.50 13.21
N PRO A 102 -2.59 2.94 12.19
CA PRO A 102 -1.57 3.98 12.37
C PRO A 102 -2.17 5.35 12.66
N GLY A 103 -3.40 5.56 12.25
CA GLY A 103 -4.14 6.81 12.39
C GLY A 103 -5.44 6.68 11.62
N PRO A 104 -6.06 7.79 11.20
CA PRO A 104 -7.30 7.74 10.42
C PRO A 104 -7.08 6.97 9.11
N MET A 105 -8.00 6.06 8.79
CA MET A 105 -7.96 5.29 7.55
C MET A 105 -9.30 5.38 6.84
N HIS A 106 -9.25 5.81 5.59
CA HIS A 106 -10.45 5.95 4.75
C HIS A 106 -10.32 5.01 3.56
N LEU A 107 -11.22 4.05 3.47
CA LEU A 107 -11.23 3.09 2.36
C LEU A 107 -11.72 3.78 1.11
N LEU A 108 -10.90 3.82 0.07
CA LEU A 108 -11.25 4.43 -1.21
C LEU A 108 -11.82 3.43 -2.19
N ALA A 109 -11.24 2.24 -2.24
CA ALA A 109 -11.67 1.19 -3.15
C ALA A 109 -11.17 -0.15 -2.65
N GLN A 110 -11.82 -1.22 -3.07
CA GLN A 110 -11.38 -2.56 -2.75
C GLN A 110 -11.77 -3.53 -3.85
N THR A 111 -11.00 -4.58 -3.95
CA THR A 111 -11.28 -5.71 -4.81
C THR A 111 -11.36 -6.96 -3.96
N GLU A 112 -11.51 -8.13 -4.58
CA GLU A 112 -11.53 -9.39 -3.84
C GLU A 112 -10.23 -9.62 -3.06
N TYR A 113 -9.08 -9.13 -3.57
CA TYR A 113 -7.78 -9.47 -3.01
C TYR A 113 -7.03 -8.31 -2.38
N ALA A 114 -7.46 -7.08 -2.60
CA ALA A 114 -6.68 -5.93 -2.17
C ALA A 114 -7.56 -4.74 -1.82
N VAL A 115 -6.99 -3.82 -1.05
CA VAL A 115 -7.67 -2.58 -0.65
C VAL A 115 -6.78 -1.37 -0.94
N LEU A 116 -7.41 -0.25 -1.21
CA LEU A 116 -6.77 1.05 -1.35
C LEU A 116 -7.33 1.98 -0.28
N VAL A 117 -6.44 2.49 0.56
CA VAL A 117 -6.79 3.28 1.75
C VAL A 117 -6.00 4.59 1.73
N THR A 118 -6.56 5.64 2.29
CA THR A 118 -5.84 6.92 2.43
C THR A 118 -5.96 7.45 3.86
N ASN A 119 -5.05 8.35 4.23
CA ASN A 119 -5.03 8.98 5.55
C ASN A 119 -5.93 10.21 5.64
N ARG A 120 -6.48 10.69 4.51
CA ARG A 120 -7.31 11.89 4.46
C ARG A 120 -8.59 11.61 3.70
N GLU A 121 -9.66 12.30 4.10
CA GLU A 121 -10.88 12.25 3.31
C GLU A 121 -10.61 12.85 1.93
N ALA A 122 -11.26 12.27 0.92
CA ALA A 122 -11.18 12.80 -0.42
C ALA A 122 -11.70 14.25 -0.42
N ALA A 123 -10.97 15.13 -1.09
CA ALA A 123 -11.46 16.49 -1.32
C ALA A 123 -12.72 16.40 -2.17
N PRO A 124 -13.72 17.19 -1.87
CA PRO A 124 -14.94 17.20 -2.66
C PRO A 124 -14.70 17.61 -4.11
#